data_6305f069de53e991edcab70ac24730a5
#
_entry.id   6305f069de53e991edcab70ac24730a5
#
_cell.length_a   1.000
_cell.length_b   1.000
_cell.length_c   1.000
_cell.angle_alpha   90.00
_cell.angle_beta   90.00
_cell.angle_gamma   90.00
#
_symmetry.space_group_name_H-M   'P 1'
#
loop_
_entity.id
_entity.type
_entity.pdbx_description
1 polymer ?
#
loop_
_entity_poly.entity_id
_entity_poly.type
_entity_poly.pdbx_seq_one_letter_code
_entity_poly.pdbx_strand_id
1 'polypeptide(L)'
;MEVLQLWSDRVVLEITERSEVGANFSWEGALERVKAMGFQIAVDDLGSGYAALNMLAELQPHFMKVDMSIVRNVDKDEHKRRLVDLLCSFAEATDSEVVAEGVETDEEAAALADAGVDLMQGYLYGEPSLTLTA
;
A
#
# COMPACT_ATOMS: atom_id res chain seq x y z
N MET A 1 -2.70 26.85 7.94
CA MET A 1 -2.52 25.69 8.83
C MET A 1 -3.81 24.95 9.10
N GLU A 2 -4.89 25.65 9.42
CA GLU A 2 -6.19 25.01 9.62
C GLU A 2 -6.72 24.32 8.36
N VAL A 3 -6.47 24.88 7.18
CA VAL A 3 -6.90 24.29 5.90
C VAL A 3 -6.21 22.94 5.65
N LEU A 4 -4.92 22.82 5.98
CA LEU A 4 -4.19 21.55 5.87
C LEU A 4 -4.71 20.50 6.84
N GLN A 5 -5.10 20.91 8.05
CA GLN A 5 -5.67 20.01 9.04
C GLN A 5 -7.02 19.45 8.62
N LEU A 6 -7.86 20.26 7.95
CA LEU A 6 -9.17 19.83 7.46
C LEU A 6 -9.08 18.77 6.36
N TRP A 7 -7.96 18.69 5.65
CA TRP A 7 -7.80 17.78 4.52
C TRP A 7 -6.87 16.60 4.82
N SER A 8 -6.14 16.64 5.94
CA SER A 8 -5.14 15.62 6.27
C SER A 8 -5.75 14.22 6.41
N ASP A 9 -6.96 14.10 6.93
CA ASP A 9 -7.65 12.81 7.07
C ASP A 9 -8.10 12.20 5.74
N ARG A 10 -8.04 12.97 4.67
CA ARG A 10 -8.41 12.54 3.31
C ARG A 10 -7.21 12.32 2.39
N VAL A 11 -6.00 12.57 2.89
CA VAL A 11 -4.78 12.48 2.10
C VAL A 11 -3.92 11.35 2.65
N VAL A 12 -3.50 10.48 1.75
CA VAL A 12 -2.57 9.40 2.05
C VAL A 12 -1.25 9.72 1.37
N LEU A 13 -0.17 9.77 2.15
CA LEU A 13 1.18 9.96 1.61
C LEU A 13 1.80 8.60 1.35
N GLU A 14 2.20 8.36 0.12
CA GLU A 14 2.82 7.11 -0.28
C GLU A 14 4.34 7.23 -0.20
N ILE A 15 4.96 6.23 0.42
CA ILE A 15 6.40 6.13 0.54
C ILE A 15 6.86 4.99 -0.35
N THR A 16 7.74 5.30 -1.28
CA THR A 16 8.28 4.31 -2.19
C THR A 16 9.79 4.17 -2.00
N GLU A 17 10.31 2.98 -2.28
CA GLU A 17 11.74 2.68 -2.27
C GLU A 17 12.53 3.53 -3.26
N ARG A 18 11.86 4.04 -4.31
CA ARG A 18 12.48 4.83 -5.38
C ARG A 18 12.80 6.26 -4.99
N SER A 19 12.36 6.70 -3.82
CA SER A 19 12.77 7.99 -3.27
C SER A 19 14.22 7.87 -2.84
N GLU A 20 15.17 8.27 -3.67
CA GLU A 20 16.55 8.39 -3.27
C GLU A 20 16.67 9.52 -2.25
N VAL A 21 16.45 9.15 -1.01
CA VAL A 21 16.71 10.06 0.09
C VAL A 21 18.19 9.92 0.40
N GLY A 22 18.93 11.01 0.36
CA GLY A 22 20.36 11.00 0.69
C GLY A 22 20.61 10.38 2.06
N ALA A 23 21.77 9.75 2.21
CA ALA A 23 22.15 8.99 3.41
C ALA A 23 22.07 9.78 4.73
N ASN A 24 21.91 11.10 4.66
CA ASN A 24 21.83 12.00 5.81
C ASN A 24 20.40 12.45 6.15
N PHE A 25 19.39 11.95 5.46
CA PHE A 25 18.02 12.36 5.71
C PHE A 25 17.38 11.41 6.72
N SER A 26 17.08 11.96 7.91
CA SER A 26 16.29 11.24 8.91
C SER A 26 14.81 11.36 8.56
N TRP A 27 14.35 10.43 7.75
CA TRP A 27 12.95 10.40 7.33
C TRP A 27 12.00 9.94 8.44
N GLU A 28 12.52 9.29 9.48
CA GLU A 28 11.76 8.89 10.66
C GLU A 28 11.11 10.09 11.36
N GLY A 29 11.89 11.14 11.59
CA GLY A 29 11.35 12.37 12.21
C GLY A 29 10.35 13.10 11.33
N ALA A 30 10.55 13.07 10.00
CA ALA A 30 9.61 13.65 9.05
C ALA A 30 8.28 12.91 9.06
N LEU A 31 8.31 11.57 9.15
CA LEU A 31 7.11 10.74 9.22
C LEU A 31 6.33 10.95 10.51
N GLU A 32 7.03 11.07 11.64
CA GLU A 32 6.40 11.38 12.91
C GLU A 32 5.61 12.70 12.84
N ARG A 33 6.20 13.71 12.20
CA ARG A 33 5.55 15.00 12.00
C ARG A 33 4.34 14.91 11.08
N VAL A 34 4.46 14.16 10.00
CA VAL A 34 3.37 13.94 9.05
C VAL A 34 2.20 13.22 9.73
N LYS A 35 2.47 12.19 10.51
CA LYS A 35 1.44 11.50 11.30
C LYS A 35 0.80 12.42 12.33
N ALA A 36 1.59 13.25 12.99
CA ALA A 36 1.08 14.22 13.96
C ALA A 36 0.14 15.25 13.34
N MET A 37 0.30 15.53 12.03
CA MET A 37 -0.60 16.40 11.28
C MET A 37 -1.89 15.70 10.82
N GLY A 38 -2.03 14.40 11.08
CA GLY A 38 -3.22 13.63 10.74
C GLY A 38 -3.19 12.94 9.38
N PHE A 39 -2.08 13.04 8.64
CA PHE A 39 -1.94 12.33 7.37
C PHE A 39 -1.79 10.83 7.58
N GLN A 40 -2.42 10.06 6.70
CA GLN A 40 -2.21 8.63 6.65
C GLN A 40 -1.01 8.30 5.77
N ILE A 41 -0.36 7.20 6.06
CA ILE A 41 0.85 6.77 5.36
C ILE A 41 0.62 5.41 4.73
N ALA A 42 1.03 5.28 3.47
CA ALA A 42 1.05 4.01 2.75
C ALA A 42 2.49 3.67 2.36
N VAL A 43 2.86 2.41 2.51
CA VAL A 43 4.10 1.88 1.94
C VAL A 43 3.76 1.26 0.60
N ASP A 44 4.38 1.78 -0.45
CA ASP A 44 4.12 1.38 -1.83
C ASP A 44 5.13 0.33 -2.31
N ASP A 45 4.81 -0.30 -3.42
CA ASP A 45 5.68 -1.24 -4.14
C ASP A 45 6.17 -2.44 -3.29
N LEU A 46 5.35 -2.94 -2.37
CA LEU A 46 5.69 -4.16 -1.63
C LEU A 46 5.80 -5.34 -2.61
N GLY A 47 6.97 -5.95 -2.63
CA GLY A 47 7.28 -7.05 -3.53
C GLY A 47 8.22 -6.69 -4.66
N SER A 48 8.55 -5.40 -4.84
CA SER A 48 9.49 -4.96 -5.87
C SER A 48 10.94 -4.87 -5.39
N GLY A 49 11.20 -4.99 -4.08
CA GLY A 49 12.55 -4.94 -3.51
C GLY A 49 12.57 -5.11 -2.01
N TYR A 50 13.77 -5.08 -1.42
CA TYR A 50 13.99 -5.34 0.01
C TYR A 50 13.70 -4.15 0.92
N ALA A 51 13.85 -2.93 0.43
CA ALA A 51 13.72 -1.74 1.27
C ALA A 51 12.29 -1.55 1.79
N ALA A 52 11.30 -1.99 1.02
CA ALA A 52 9.90 -1.92 1.47
C ALA A 52 9.66 -2.79 2.72
N LEU A 53 10.28 -3.96 2.80
CA LEU A 53 10.18 -4.81 3.99
C LEU A 53 10.83 -4.19 5.21
N ASN A 54 11.97 -3.53 5.04
CA ASN A 54 12.62 -2.80 6.12
C ASN A 54 11.74 -1.64 6.61
N MET A 55 11.09 -0.95 5.70
CA MET A 55 10.14 0.11 6.05
C MET A 55 9.00 -0.42 6.90
N LEU A 56 8.47 -1.60 6.58
CA LEU A 56 7.41 -2.21 7.37
C LEU A 56 7.85 -2.55 8.79
N ALA A 57 9.12 -2.94 8.96
CA ALA A 57 9.67 -3.26 10.28
C ALA A 57 9.82 -2.02 11.16
N GLU A 58 10.11 -0.87 10.57
CA GLU A 58 10.37 0.38 11.29
C GLU A 58 9.16 1.29 11.38
N LEU A 59 8.28 1.23 10.38
CA LEU A 59 7.10 2.08 10.30
C LEU A 59 5.84 1.28 10.60
N GLN A 60 4.85 1.97 11.13
CA GLN A 60 3.49 1.45 11.21
C GLN A 60 2.63 2.19 10.20
N PRO A 61 2.63 1.78 8.92
CA PRO A 61 1.83 2.45 7.91
C PRO A 61 0.35 2.13 8.11
N HIS A 62 -0.51 3.01 7.62
CA HIS A 62 -1.95 2.78 7.61
C HIS A 62 -2.33 1.81 6.48
N PHE A 63 -1.57 1.84 5.38
CA PHE A 63 -1.82 1.03 4.20
C PHE A 63 -0.53 0.35 3.72
N MET A 64 -0.68 -0.90 3.33
CA MET A 64 0.39 -1.69 2.71
C MET A 64 -0.05 -1.98 1.27
N LYS A 65 0.64 -1.40 0.29
CA LYS A 65 0.29 -1.54 -1.12
C LYS A 65 1.12 -2.65 -1.75
N VAL A 66 0.45 -3.71 -2.15
CA VAL A 66 1.09 -4.87 -2.80
C VAL A 66 1.24 -4.57 -4.28
N ASP A 67 2.48 -4.68 -4.76
CA ASP A 67 2.85 -4.40 -6.15
C ASP A 67 2.14 -5.32 -7.15
N MET A 68 1.89 -4.78 -8.35
CA MET A 68 1.24 -5.54 -9.42
C MET A 68 1.99 -6.81 -9.81
N SER A 69 3.31 -6.86 -9.61
CA SER A 69 4.10 -8.05 -9.91
C SER A 69 3.67 -9.26 -9.08
N ILE A 70 3.19 -9.03 -7.86
CA ILE A 70 2.66 -10.09 -6.99
C ILE A 70 1.19 -10.36 -7.32
N VAL A 71 0.42 -9.31 -7.61
CA VAL A 71 -1.01 -9.43 -7.91
C VAL A 71 -1.25 -10.17 -9.23
N ARG A 72 -0.38 -9.97 -10.22
CA ARG A 72 -0.54 -10.59 -11.53
C ARG A 72 -0.52 -12.11 -11.43
N ASN A 73 -1.59 -12.76 -11.90
CA ASN A 73 -1.77 -14.22 -11.86
C ASN A 73 -1.76 -14.82 -10.44
N VAL A 74 -2.08 -14.04 -9.41
CA VAL A 74 -2.12 -14.52 -8.04
C VAL A 74 -3.10 -15.69 -7.86
N ASP A 75 -4.16 -15.74 -8.66
CA ASP A 75 -5.14 -16.83 -8.68
C ASP A 75 -4.54 -18.17 -9.17
N LYS A 76 -3.46 -18.11 -9.95
CA LYS A 76 -2.82 -19.28 -10.55
C LYS A 76 -1.48 -19.65 -9.92
N ASP A 77 -0.95 -18.79 -9.06
CA ASP A 77 0.38 -18.97 -8.46
C ASP A 77 0.26 -19.10 -6.95
N GLU A 78 0.46 -20.32 -6.45
CA GLU A 78 0.33 -20.61 -5.04
C GLU A 78 1.34 -19.86 -4.18
N HIS A 79 2.56 -19.66 -4.67
CA HIS A 79 3.57 -18.90 -3.92
C HIS A 79 3.17 -17.44 -3.73
N LYS A 80 2.62 -16.83 -4.77
CA LYS A 80 2.11 -15.46 -4.68
C LYS A 80 0.93 -15.36 -3.71
N ARG A 81 0.01 -16.33 -3.74
CA ARG A 81 -1.10 -16.38 -2.80
C ARG A 81 -0.62 -16.47 -1.36
N ARG A 82 0.35 -17.32 -1.08
CA ARG A 82 0.92 -17.46 0.26
C ARG A 82 1.60 -16.19 0.73
N LEU A 83 2.27 -15.50 -0.19
CA LEU A 83 2.90 -14.21 0.14
C LEU A 83 1.85 -13.17 0.49
N VAL A 84 0.76 -13.10 -0.26
CA VAL A 84 -0.36 -12.18 0.04
C VAL A 84 -0.98 -12.56 1.39
N ASP A 85 -1.20 -13.84 1.65
CA ASP A 85 -1.72 -14.31 2.95
C ASP A 85 -0.83 -13.83 4.11
N LEU A 86 0.47 -13.93 3.94
CA LEU A 86 1.44 -13.49 4.94
C LEU A 86 1.37 -11.98 5.18
N LEU A 87 1.30 -11.21 4.09
CA LEU A 87 1.18 -9.75 4.18
C LEU A 87 -0.13 -9.33 4.85
N CYS A 88 -1.22 -10.00 4.53
CA CYS A 88 -2.52 -9.72 5.16
C CYS A 88 -2.49 -10.06 6.65
N SER A 89 -1.86 -11.16 7.04
CA SER A 89 -1.70 -11.52 8.45
C SER A 89 -0.86 -10.49 9.20
N PHE A 90 0.22 -10.03 8.60
CA PHE A 90 1.05 -8.98 9.19
C PHE A 90 0.27 -7.67 9.34
N ALA A 91 -0.49 -7.29 8.32
CA ALA A 91 -1.29 -6.08 8.33
C ALA A 91 -2.34 -6.13 9.44
N GLU A 92 -3.04 -7.26 9.59
CA GLU A 92 -4.02 -7.44 10.66
C GLU A 92 -3.38 -7.30 12.04
N ALA A 93 -2.20 -7.90 12.23
CA ALA A 93 -1.49 -7.84 13.50
C ALA A 93 -0.98 -6.43 13.84
N THR A 94 -0.81 -5.57 12.85
CA THR A 94 -0.27 -4.21 13.02
C THR A 94 -1.29 -3.09 12.74
N ASP A 95 -2.57 -3.44 12.62
CA ASP A 95 -3.66 -2.49 12.32
C ASP A 95 -3.46 -1.71 11.02
N SER A 96 -2.90 -2.37 10.01
CA SER A 96 -2.76 -1.83 8.66
C SER A 96 -3.79 -2.45 7.74
N GLU A 97 -4.12 -1.77 6.65
CA GLU A 97 -4.96 -2.30 5.58
C GLU A 97 -4.10 -2.63 4.36
N VAL A 98 -4.44 -3.71 3.68
CA VAL A 98 -3.73 -4.14 2.47
C VAL A 98 -4.47 -3.66 1.23
N VAL A 99 -3.73 -2.99 0.34
CA VAL A 99 -4.22 -2.53 -0.96
C VAL A 99 -3.49 -3.33 -2.04
N ALA A 100 -4.23 -4.00 -2.91
CA ALA A 100 -3.64 -4.69 -4.05
C ALA A 100 -3.68 -3.78 -5.28
N GLU A 101 -2.54 -3.61 -5.94
CA GLU A 101 -2.41 -2.77 -7.13
C GLU A 101 -2.42 -3.62 -8.39
N GLY A 102 -2.98 -3.07 -9.46
CA GLY A 102 -2.92 -3.68 -10.78
C GLY A 102 -3.84 -4.88 -10.97
N VAL A 103 -4.95 -4.94 -10.25
CA VAL A 103 -5.96 -6.00 -10.42
C VAL A 103 -6.61 -5.86 -11.79
N GLU A 104 -6.55 -6.91 -12.60
CA GLU A 104 -7.07 -6.87 -13.97
C GLU A 104 -8.19 -7.90 -14.22
N THR A 105 -8.28 -8.96 -13.42
CA THR A 105 -9.25 -10.03 -13.64
C THR A 105 -10.11 -10.28 -12.40
N ASP A 106 -11.33 -10.79 -12.62
CA ASP A 106 -12.21 -11.20 -11.52
C ASP A 106 -11.62 -12.32 -10.69
N GLU A 107 -10.86 -13.22 -11.32
CA GLU A 107 -10.19 -14.33 -10.67
C GLU A 107 -9.10 -13.84 -9.70
N GLU A 108 -8.32 -12.85 -10.14
CA GLU A 108 -7.33 -12.19 -9.26
C GLU A 108 -8.03 -11.54 -8.08
N ALA A 109 -9.10 -10.79 -8.33
CA ALA A 109 -9.86 -10.12 -7.29
C ALA A 109 -10.42 -11.12 -6.27
N ALA A 110 -10.97 -12.26 -6.73
CA ALA A 110 -11.50 -13.29 -5.84
C ALA A 110 -10.40 -13.91 -4.96
N ALA A 111 -9.25 -14.22 -5.55
CA ALA A 111 -8.11 -14.78 -4.82
C ALA A 111 -7.59 -13.79 -3.76
N LEU A 112 -7.51 -12.51 -4.10
CA LEU A 112 -7.07 -11.47 -3.17
C LEU A 112 -8.06 -11.28 -2.03
N ALA A 113 -9.35 -11.27 -2.32
CA ALA A 113 -10.39 -11.17 -1.29
C ALA A 113 -10.34 -12.36 -0.33
N ASP A 114 -10.16 -13.58 -0.84
CA ASP A 114 -10.01 -14.78 -0.02
C ASP A 114 -8.78 -14.72 0.88
N ALA A 115 -7.72 -14.06 0.42
CA ALA A 115 -6.50 -13.87 1.21
C ALA A 115 -6.63 -12.81 2.30
N GLY A 116 -7.66 -11.97 2.24
CA GLY A 116 -7.90 -10.93 3.24
C GLY A 116 -7.50 -9.53 2.82
N VAL A 117 -7.31 -9.28 1.52
CA VAL A 117 -7.02 -7.94 1.00
C VAL A 117 -8.22 -7.03 1.22
N ASP A 118 -7.97 -5.84 1.77
CA ASP A 118 -9.04 -4.91 2.15
C ASP A 118 -9.49 -4.04 0.98
N LEU A 119 -8.55 -3.58 0.17
CA LEU A 119 -8.81 -2.65 -0.92
C LEU A 119 -8.11 -3.11 -2.20
N MET A 120 -8.73 -2.86 -3.33
CA MET A 120 -8.19 -3.23 -4.64
C MET A 120 -8.27 -2.07 -5.60
N GLN A 121 -7.23 -1.92 -6.41
CA GLN A 121 -7.20 -0.94 -7.49
C GLN A 121 -6.58 -1.58 -8.74
N GLY A 122 -6.95 -1.09 -9.91
CA GLY A 122 -6.45 -1.60 -11.18
C GLY A 122 -7.47 -1.44 -12.30
N TYR A 123 -7.11 -1.89 -13.47
CA TYR A 123 -7.94 -1.72 -14.68
C TYR A 123 -9.27 -2.46 -14.63
N LEU A 124 -9.39 -3.49 -13.79
CA LEU A 124 -10.68 -4.15 -13.54
C LEU A 124 -11.74 -3.16 -13.08
N TYR A 125 -11.34 -2.15 -12.27
CA TYR A 125 -12.24 -1.17 -11.66
C TYR A 125 -12.33 0.14 -12.43
N GLY A 126 -11.40 0.40 -13.35
CA GLY A 126 -11.37 1.59 -14.19
C GLY A 126 -9.97 1.97 -14.61
N GLU A 127 -9.85 2.48 -15.82
CA GLU A 127 -8.59 3.03 -16.32
C GLU A 127 -8.39 4.45 -15.82
N PRO A 128 -7.14 4.95 -15.76
CA PRO A 128 -6.88 6.33 -15.41
C PRO A 128 -7.68 7.29 -16.30
N SER A 129 -8.29 8.30 -15.70
CA SER A 129 -9.16 9.24 -16.37
C SER A 129 -8.92 10.65 -15.81
N LEU A 130 -9.13 11.68 -16.65
CA LEU A 130 -9.04 13.07 -16.24
C LEU A 130 -10.30 13.53 -15.50
N THR A 131 -11.36 12.73 -15.51
CA THR A 131 -12.61 13.04 -14.82
C THR A 131 -12.84 12.09 -13.67
N LEU A 132 -13.37 12.62 -12.56
CA LEU A 132 -13.76 11.79 -11.43
C LEU A 132 -15.02 11.00 -11.83
N THR A 133 -14.93 9.68 -11.72
CA THR A 133 -16.08 8.80 -11.88
C THR A 133 -16.66 8.51 -10.49
N ALA A 134 -17.94 8.76 -10.38
CA ALA A 134 -18.66 8.49 -9.13
C ALA A 134 -18.81 6.99 -8.91
#